data_32010c23dce730bd3c8b21eded8c2e7d
#
_entry.id   32010c23dce730bd3c8b21eded8c2e7d
#
_cell.length_a   1.000
_cell.length_b   1.000
_cell.length_c   1.000
_cell.angle_alpha   90.00
_cell.angle_beta   90.00
_cell.angle_gamma   90.00
#
_symmetry.space_group_name_H-M   'P 1'
#
loop_
_entity.id
_entity.type
_entity.pdbx_description
1 polymer ?
#
loop_
_entity_poly.entity_id
_entity_poly.type
_entity_poly.pdbx_seq_one_letter_code
_entity_poly.pdbx_strand_id
1 'polypeptide(L)'
;AIEARIYAEDPMKDFLPSPGKIHHFNIPVSSQLRLDTGIRENDIITTEFDPLVAKAIIWGNTRNKAISNLVSELEKFEITGIQHNLKFLTEILRSDQFTNNLFTTNLIDRNNKKFVNQILARKKSIDHHLLIAGYIFIHLQNKKQYSEQAWNHIGYWRPYMQWNIQIDKESYQVEFTRRNNILTIQTENKTYSAQLKWIDNKSFVLENDTTEEKINYINKEGHSELSFKGFV
;
A
#
# COMPACT_ATOMS: atom_id res chain seq x y z
N ALA A 1 17.68 -1.97 -21.31
CA ALA A 1 16.47 -2.39 -20.61
C ALA A 1 16.83 -2.94 -19.23
N ILE A 2 15.88 -2.93 -18.30
CA ILE A 2 15.98 -3.55 -16.97
C ILE A 2 14.76 -4.41 -16.77
N GLU A 3 14.99 -5.63 -16.27
CA GLU A 3 13.94 -6.57 -15.86
C GLU A 3 13.92 -6.68 -14.33
N ALA A 4 12.73 -6.58 -13.73
CA ALA A 4 12.48 -6.89 -12.34
C ALA A 4 11.53 -8.10 -12.25
N ARG A 5 11.92 -9.10 -11.47
CA ARG A 5 11.12 -10.30 -11.21
C ARG A 5 10.39 -10.16 -9.90
N ILE A 6 9.08 -10.14 -9.97
CA ILE A 6 8.19 -10.00 -8.81
C ILE A 6 7.83 -11.40 -8.33
N TYR A 7 8.19 -11.69 -7.08
CA TYR A 7 7.97 -12.97 -6.42
C TYR A 7 7.00 -12.83 -5.24
N ALA A 8 6.21 -13.87 -5.02
CA ALA A 8 5.40 -14.06 -3.82
C ALA A 8 6.28 -14.58 -2.67
N GLU A 9 7.13 -13.70 -2.14
CA GLU A 9 8.11 -13.98 -1.10
C GLU A 9 8.13 -12.84 -0.08
N ASP A 10 8.45 -13.17 1.17
CA ASP A 10 8.58 -12.19 2.26
C ASP A 10 10.06 -11.81 2.49
N PRO A 11 10.53 -10.67 2.00
CA PRO A 11 11.91 -10.23 2.21
C PRO A 11 12.25 -9.96 3.68
N MET A 12 11.24 -9.77 4.55
CA MET A 12 11.43 -9.58 5.99
C MET A 12 11.69 -10.90 6.72
N LYS A 13 11.42 -12.03 6.06
CA LYS A 13 11.60 -13.39 6.56
C LYS A 13 12.50 -14.21 5.63
N ASP A 14 13.64 -13.63 5.27
CA ASP A 14 14.65 -14.28 4.42
C ASP A 14 14.07 -14.89 3.13
N PHE A 15 13.14 -14.17 2.48
CA PHE A 15 12.48 -14.56 1.22
C PHE A 15 11.70 -15.87 1.31
N LEU A 16 11.13 -16.17 2.47
CA LEU A 16 10.21 -17.31 2.57
C LEU A 16 9.05 -17.15 1.60
N PRO A 17 8.67 -18.21 0.85
CA PRO A 17 7.49 -18.19 -0.02
C PRO A 17 6.23 -17.76 0.74
N SER A 18 5.41 -16.96 0.12
CA SER A 18 4.15 -16.47 0.65
C SER A 18 2.99 -17.00 -0.20
N PRO A 19 2.59 -18.27 0.00
CA PRO A 19 1.43 -18.82 -0.68
C PRO A 19 0.16 -18.14 -0.18
N GLY A 20 -0.84 -18.04 -1.03
CA GLY A 20 -2.11 -17.44 -0.66
C GLY A 20 -2.95 -17.03 -1.87
N LYS A 21 -4.17 -16.60 -1.58
CA LYS A 21 -5.07 -16.06 -2.60
C LYS A 21 -4.73 -14.59 -2.86
N ILE A 22 -4.61 -14.23 -4.12
CA ILE A 22 -4.48 -12.84 -4.55
C ILE A 22 -5.84 -12.16 -4.45
N HIS A 23 -5.97 -11.20 -3.56
CA HIS A 23 -7.23 -10.49 -3.33
C HIS A 23 -7.39 -9.27 -4.23
N HIS A 24 -6.27 -8.62 -4.54
CA HIS A 24 -6.24 -7.49 -5.46
C HIS A 24 -4.98 -7.56 -6.30
N PHE A 25 -5.13 -7.34 -7.60
CA PHE A 25 -4.05 -7.36 -8.57
C PHE A 25 -4.27 -6.25 -9.58
N ASN A 26 -3.78 -5.06 -9.27
CA ASN A 26 -3.82 -3.92 -10.16
C ASN A 26 -2.41 -3.56 -10.62
N ILE A 27 -2.25 -3.49 -11.93
CA ILE A 27 -0.99 -3.25 -12.59
C ILE A 27 -1.10 -1.98 -13.41
N PRO A 28 -0.10 -1.09 -13.36
CA PRO A 28 -0.12 0.12 -14.17
C PRO A 28 -0.13 -0.23 -15.65
N VAL A 29 -1.07 0.35 -16.38
CA VAL A 29 -1.06 0.33 -17.85
C VAL A 29 -0.15 1.46 -18.31
N SER A 30 1.02 1.13 -18.84
CA SER A 30 2.00 2.09 -19.32
C SER A 30 2.60 1.62 -20.64
N SER A 31 2.73 2.53 -21.60
CA SER A 31 3.40 2.25 -22.87
C SER A 31 4.90 1.95 -22.73
N GLN A 32 5.49 2.27 -21.58
CA GLN A 32 6.91 2.05 -21.28
C GLN A 32 7.17 0.74 -20.56
N LEU A 33 6.13 0.13 -19.97
CA LEU A 33 6.23 -1.11 -19.21
C LEU A 33 5.73 -2.29 -20.05
N ARG A 34 6.61 -3.25 -20.30
CA ARG A 34 6.21 -4.60 -20.68
C ARG A 34 6.08 -5.44 -19.42
N LEU A 35 4.91 -6.05 -19.26
CA LEU A 35 4.65 -6.96 -18.16
C LEU A 35 4.32 -8.34 -18.70
N ASP A 36 5.08 -9.32 -18.25
CA ASP A 36 4.81 -10.73 -18.51
C ASP A 36 4.30 -11.35 -17.20
N THR A 37 3.02 -11.72 -17.17
CA THR A 37 2.39 -12.37 -16.00
C THR A 37 1.38 -13.41 -16.46
N GLY A 38 1.29 -14.50 -15.70
CA GLY A 38 0.24 -15.52 -15.82
C GLY A 38 -0.78 -15.47 -14.70
N ILE A 39 -0.66 -14.51 -13.78
CA ILE A 39 -1.44 -14.41 -12.56
C ILE A 39 -2.50 -13.31 -12.70
N ARG A 40 -3.66 -13.54 -12.08
CA ARG A 40 -4.80 -12.62 -12.05
C ARG A 40 -5.35 -12.46 -10.63
N GLU A 41 -6.18 -11.47 -10.45
CA GLU A 41 -6.98 -11.33 -9.22
C GLU A 41 -7.82 -12.60 -8.98
N ASN A 42 -7.85 -13.06 -7.75
CA ASN A 42 -8.46 -14.31 -7.27
C ASN A 42 -7.69 -15.61 -7.53
N ASP A 43 -6.56 -15.59 -8.25
CA ASP A 43 -5.70 -16.76 -8.37
C ASP A 43 -5.06 -17.11 -7.01
N ILE A 44 -4.65 -18.37 -6.89
CA ILE A 44 -4.00 -18.91 -5.69
C ILE A 44 -2.55 -19.23 -6.03
N ILE A 45 -1.63 -18.61 -5.30
CA ILE A 45 -0.22 -18.98 -5.34
C ILE A 45 -0.02 -20.17 -4.38
N THR A 46 0.57 -21.23 -4.88
CA THR A 46 0.88 -22.44 -4.11
C THR A 46 2.39 -22.56 -3.90
N THR A 47 2.81 -23.45 -3.01
CA THR A 47 4.23 -23.76 -2.78
C THR A 47 4.77 -24.85 -3.72
N GLU A 48 3.94 -25.37 -4.60
CA GLU A 48 4.30 -26.49 -5.50
C GLU A 48 5.10 -26.01 -6.73
N PHE A 49 4.98 -24.73 -7.06
CA PHE A 49 5.62 -24.10 -8.22
C PHE A 49 6.47 -22.90 -7.80
N ASP A 50 7.27 -22.41 -8.76
CA ASP A 50 8.01 -21.15 -8.61
C ASP A 50 7.04 -20.01 -8.20
N PRO A 51 7.29 -19.29 -7.10
CA PRO A 51 6.43 -18.19 -6.65
C PRO A 51 6.54 -16.92 -7.53
N LEU A 52 7.01 -17.03 -8.77
CA LEU A 52 7.08 -15.91 -9.73
C LEU A 52 5.69 -15.40 -10.09
N VAL A 53 5.40 -14.16 -9.71
CA VAL A 53 4.14 -13.47 -9.97
C VAL A 53 4.16 -12.78 -11.34
N ALA A 54 5.23 -12.04 -11.62
CA ALA A 54 5.35 -11.28 -12.86
C ALA A 54 6.81 -10.88 -13.15
N LYS A 55 7.06 -10.53 -14.43
CA LYS A 55 8.28 -9.87 -14.88
C LYS A 55 7.94 -8.49 -15.41
N ALA A 56 8.48 -7.48 -14.78
CA ALA A 56 8.34 -6.09 -15.19
C ALA A 56 9.60 -5.66 -15.95
N ILE A 57 9.44 -5.30 -17.22
CA ILE A 57 10.55 -4.96 -18.11
C ILE A 57 10.36 -3.54 -18.60
N ILE A 58 11.37 -2.71 -18.43
CA ILE A 58 11.37 -1.32 -18.88
C ILE A 58 12.59 -1.02 -19.72
N TRP A 59 12.39 -0.21 -20.74
CA TRP A 59 13.44 0.36 -21.54
C TRP A 59 13.63 1.85 -21.23
N GLY A 60 14.85 2.35 -21.37
CA GLY A 60 15.18 3.78 -21.27
C GLY A 60 16.41 4.11 -22.10
N ASN A 61 16.48 5.34 -22.61
CA ASN A 61 17.62 5.83 -23.42
C ASN A 61 18.94 5.80 -22.65
N THR A 62 18.86 5.89 -21.33
CA THR A 62 20.00 5.77 -20.43
C THR A 62 19.66 4.80 -19.30
N ARG A 63 20.71 4.26 -18.63
CA ARG A 63 20.51 3.41 -17.46
C ARG A 63 19.70 4.09 -16.37
N ASN A 64 20.06 5.33 -16.01
CA ASN A 64 19.35 6.09 -14.97
C ASN A 64 17.89 6.33 -15.32
N LYS A 65 17.56 6.58 -16.60
CA LYS A 65 16.18 6.73 -17.04
C LYS A 65 15.40 5.42 -16.95
N ALA A 66 16.03 4.29 -17.33
CA ALA A 66 15.41 2.98 -17.17
C ALA A 66 15.15 2.66 -15.68
N ILE A 67 16.10 2.95 -14.79
CA ILE A 67 15.95 2.76 -13.34
C ILE A 67 14.80 3.62 -12.81
N SER A 68 14.80 4.92 -13.08
CA SER A 68 13.77 5.83 -12.56
C SER A 68 12.36 5.47 -13.06
N ASN A 69 12.24 5.08 -14.33
CA ASN A 69 10.99 4.64 -14.90
C ASN A 69 10.51 3.33 -14.24
N LEU A 70 11.41 2.34 -14.07
CA LEU A 70 11.05 1.06 -13.44
C LEU A 70 10.61 1.27 -11.99
N VAL A 71 11.31 2.06 -11.21
CA VAL A 71 10.92 2.40 -9.84
C VAL A 71 9.54 3.04 -9.82
N SER A 72 9.30 4.05 -10.68
CA SER A 72 8.00 4.71 -10.76
C SER A 72 6.87 3.77 -11.13
N GLU A 73 7.10 2.79 -12.03
CA GLU A 73 6.08 1.82 -12.37
C GLU A 73 5.87 0.79 -11.27
N LEU A 74 6.94 0.25 -10.65
CA LEU A 74 6.82 -0.71 -9.54
C LEU A 74 6.07 -0.13 -8.33
N GLU A 75 6.17 1.17 -8.08
CA GLU A 75 5.43 1.84 -6.99
C GLU A 75 3.92 1.94 -7.23
N LYS A 76 3.48 1.79 -8.47
CA LYS A 76 2.06 1.78 -8.84
C LYS A 76 1.43 0.39 -8.76
N PHE A 77 2.24 -0.67 -8.60
CA PHE A 77 1.70 -2.02 -8.45
C PHE A 77 0.95 -2.16 -7.13
N GLU A 78 -0.23 -2.71 -7.20
CA GLU A 78 -1.10 -2.96 -6.06
C GLU A 78 -1.43 -4.46 -6.02
N ILE A 79 -0.71 -5.19 -5.16
CA ILE A 79 -0.90 -6.63 -4.96
C ILE A 79 -1.20 -6.85 -3.48
N THR A 80 -2.31 -7.51 -3.18
CA THR A 80 -2.67 -7.87 -1.80
C THR A 80 -3.11 -9.33 -1.70
N GLY A 81 -3.07 -9.86 -0.48
CA GLY A 81 -3.37 -11.26 -0.19
C GLY A 81 -2.14 -12.13 -0.01
N ILE A 82 -0.99 -11.68 -0.51
CA ILE A 82 0.32 -12.33 -0.39
C ILE A 82 1.38 -11.31 -0.01
N GLN A 83 2.48 -11.76 0.60
CA GLN A 83 3.70 -10.95 0.69
C GLN A 83 4.44 -11.03 -0.64
N HIS A 84 5.14 -9.97 -1.00
CA HIS A 84 5.88 -9.89 -2.26
C HIS A 84 7.11 -8.99 -2.14
N ASN A 85 8.06 -9.15 -3.06
CA ASN A 85 9.36 -8.48 -3.02
C ASN A 85 9.38 -7.08 -3.67
N LEU A 86 8.25 -6.48 -4.08
CA LEU A 86 8.20 -5.18 -4.79
C LEU A 86 8.99 -4.06 -4.08
N LYS A 87 8.81 -3.93 -2.75
CA LYS A 87 9.53 -2.90 -1.98
C LYS A 87 11.02 -3.16 -1.95
N PHE A 88 11.41 -4.41 -1.85
CA PHE A 88 12.80 -4.82 -1.87
C PHE A 88 13.46 -4.50 -3.23
N LEU A 89 12.77 -4.77 -4.33
CA LEU A 89 13.23 -4.41 -5.68
C LEU A 89 13.42 -2.90 -5.83
N THR A 90 12.51 -2.09 -5.31
CA THR A 90 12.63 -0.62 -5.38
C THR A 90 13.84 -0.11 -4.57
N GLU A 91 14.14 -0.69 -3.41
CA GLU A 91 15.34 -0.32 -2.63
C GLU A 91 16.63 -0.72 -3.34
N ILE A 92 16.68 -1.90 -3.97
CA ILE A 92 17.85 -2.29 -4.81
C ILE A 92 18.04 -1.29 -5.94
N LEU A 93 16.99 -0.98 -6.70
CA LEU A 93 17.05 -0.07 -7.85
C LEU A 93 17.52 1.34 -7.47
N ARG A 94 17.19 1.79 -6.25
CA ARG A 94 17.60 3.10 -5.72
C ARG A 94 18.98 3.11 -5.09
N SER A 95 19.59 1.95 -4.88
CA SER A 95 20.91 1.87 -4.24
C SER A 95 22.02 2.44 -5.13
N ASP A 96 23.01 3.10 -4.52
CA ASP A 96 24.16 3.64 -5.24
C ASP A 96 24.92 2.54 -5.98
N GLN A 97 24.99 1.34 -5.40
CA GLN A 97 25.63 0.21 -6.05
C GLN A 97 24.94 -0.16 -7.37
N PHE A 98 23.61 -0.16 -7.40
CA PHE A 98 22.86 -0.50 -8.60
C PHE A 98 22.87 0.65 -9.62
N THR A 99 22.66 1.89 -9.18
CA THR A 99 22.61 3.06 -10.08
C THR A 99 23.96 3.30 -10.76
N ASN A 100 25.06 3.16 -10.03
CA ASN A 100 26.41 3.37 -10.55
C ASN A 100 27.03 2.14 -11.20
N ASN A 101 26.26 1.04 -11.35
CA ASN A 101 26.73 -0.23 -11.93
C ASN A 101 27.92 -0.85 -11.17
N LEU A 102 27.96 -0.68 -9.85
CA LEU A 102 29.00 -1.15 -8.94
C LEU A 102 28.55 -2.41 -8.17
N PHE A 103 27.79 -3.30 -8.80
CA PHE A 103 27.25 -4.48 -8.15
C PHE A 103 27.74 -5.78 -8.79
N THR A 104 27.70 -6.82 -7.99
CA THR A 104 27.95 -8.20 -8.39
C THR A 104 26.71 -9.04 -8.02
N THR A 105 26.69 -10.31 -8.42
CA THR A 105 25.63 -11.25 -8.05
C THR A 105 25.40 -11.36 -6.54
N ASN A 106 26.42 -11.05 -5.73
CA ASN A 106 26.35 -11.08 -4.26
C ASN A 106 25.81 -9.77 -3.63
N LEU A 107 25.25 -8.86 -4.43
CA LEU A 107 24.75 -7.58 -3.91
C LEU A 107 23.68 -7.79 -2.83
N ILE A 108 22.73 -8.69 -3.08
CA ILE A 108 21.64 -8.98 -2.16
C ILE A 108 22.18 -9.60 -0.87
N ASP A 109 23.00 -10.64 -0.97
CA ASP A 109 23.54 -11.35 0.20
C ASP A 109 24.27 -10.41 1.16
N ARG A 110 25.06 -9.49 0.60
CA ARG A 110 25.85 -8.52 1.37
C ARG A 110 25.01 -7.38 1.98
N ASN A 111 23.91 -7.03 1.37
CA ASN A 111 23.12 -5.83 1.75
C ASN A 111 21.67 -6.12 2.17
N ASN A 112 21.28 -7.39 2.29
CA ASN A 112 19.90 -7.77 2.63
C ASN A 112 19.38 -6.99 3.84
N LYS A 113 20.07 -7.04 4.97
CA LYS A 113 19.70 -6.33 6.20
C LYS A 113 19.57 -4.81 6.00
N LYS A 114 20.43 -4.21 5.17
CA LYS A 114 20.36 -2.77 4.86
C LYS A 114 19.07 -2.44 4.12
N PHE A 115 18.74 -3.20 3.07
CA PHE A 115 17.50 -2.97 2.30
C PHE A 115 16.24 -3.20 3.14
N VAL A 116 16.22 -4.27 3.94
CA VAL A 116 15.12 -4.53 4.88
C VAL A 116 14.94 -3.37 5.86
N ASN A 117 16.03 -2.86 6.46
CA ASN A 117 15.94 -1.72 7.37
C ASN A 117 15.45 -0.44 6.69
N GLN A 118 15.80 -0.21 5.43
CA GLN A 118 15.30 0.93 4.65
C GLN A 118 13.79 0.82 4.41
N ILE A 119 13.29 -0.37 4.08
CA ILE A 119 11.85 -0.62 3.92
C ILE A 119 11.10 -0.36 5.23
N LEU A 120 11.63 -0.89 6.35
CA LEU A 120 11.04 -0.68 7.68
C LEU A 120 11.04 0.80 8.09
N ALA A 121 12.11 1.53 7.78
CA ALA A 121 12.18 2.97 8.03
C ALA A 121 11.12 3.73 7.21
N ARG A 122 10.91 3.37 5.94
CA ARG A 122 9.85 3.96 5.10
C ARG A 122 8.45 3.61 5.63
N LYS A 123 8.22 2.37 6.06
CA LYS A 123 6.95 1.99 6.68
C LYS A 123 6.68 2.85 7.93
N LYS A 124 7.67 3.03 8.79
CA LYS A 124 7.54 3.87 9.99
C LYS A 124 7.33 5.36 9.70
N SER A 125 7.74 5.84 8.53
CA SER A 125 7.54 7.24 8.13
C SER A 125 6.13 7.53 7.61
N ILE A 126 5.27 6.51 7.44
CA ILE A 126 3.88 6.70 7.05
C ILE A 126 3.14 7.41 8.19
N ASP A 127 2.46 8.49 7.85
CA ASP A 127 1.63 9.19 8.83
C ASP A 127 0.42 8.31 9.21
N HIS A 128 0.41 7.80 10.43
CA HIS A 128 -0.67 6.96 10.94
C HIS A 128 -2.02 7.71 10.95
N HIS A 129 -2.03 9.04 11.05
CA HIS A 129 -3.28 9.82 10.98
C HIS A 129 -3.95 9.71 9.62
N LEU A 130 -3.18 9.54 8.54
CA LEU A 130 -3.69 9.26 7.21
C LEU A 130 -4.45 7.91 7.17
N LEU A 131 -3.84 6.86 7.75
CA LEU A 131 -4.45 5.53 7.79
C LEU A 131 -5.69 5.52 8.69
N ILE A 132 -5.63 6.20 9.84
CA ILE A 132 -6.76 6.36 10.77
C ILE A 132 -7.92 7.08 10.06
N ALA A 133 -7.65 8.17 9.33
CA ALA A 133 -8.66 8.90 8.60
C ALA A 133 -9.33 8.02 7.54
N GLY A 134 -8.54 7.28 6.77
CA GLY A 134 -9.02 6.33 5.78
C GLY A 134 -9.91 5.25 6.40
N TYR A 135 -9.48 4.64 7.49
CA TYR A 135 -10.22 3.61 8.22
C TYR A 135 -11.57 4.13 8.74
N ILE A 136 -11.57 5.27 9.44
CA ILE A 136 -12.79 5.88 9.98
C ILE A 136 -13.77 6.18 8.84
N PHE A 137 -13.26 6.72 7.73
CA PHE A 137 -14.10 7.09 6.61
C PHE A 137 -14.82 5.89 6.00
N ILE A 138 -14.10 4.79 5.76
CA ILE A 138 -14.67 3.54 5.23
C ILE A 138 -15.71 2.98 6.18
N HIS A 139 -15.40 2.96 7.47
CA HIS A 139 -16.32 2.43 8.47
C HIS A 139 -17.62 3.24 8.55
N LEU A 140 -17.54 4.57 8.41
CA LEU A 140 -18.72 5.44 8.37
C LEU A 140 -19.54 5.24 7.10
N GLN A 141 -18.91 4.91 5.96
CA GLN A 141 -19.64 4.61 4.71
C GLN A 141 -20.35 3.27 4.79
N ASN A 142 -19.70 2.23 5.29
CA ASN A 142 -20.28 0.89 5.41
C ASN A 142 -21.54 0.91 6.33
N LYS A 143 -21.53 1.70 7.40
CA LYS A 143 -22.71 1.86 8.27
C LYS A 143 -23.92 2.49 7.55
N LYS A 144 -23.72 3.39 6.58
CA LYS A 144 -24.81 3.96 5.81
C LYS A 144 -25.56 2.93 4.96
N GLN A 145 -24.87 1.88 4.53
CA GLN A 145 -25.44 0.85 3.67
C GLN A 145 -26.34 -0.15 4.44
N TYR A 146 -26.20 -0.23 5.77
CA TYR A 146 -26.91 -1.22 6.61
C TYR A 146 -28.11 -0.67 7.39
N SER A 147 -28.44 0.62 7.31
CA SER A 147 -29.53 1.15 8.10
C SER A 147 -30.34 2.22 7.39
N GLU A 148 -31.49 1.83 6.91
CA GLU A 148 -32.65 2.71 6.63
C GLU A 148 -33.34 3.18 7.92
N GLN A 149 -32.86 2.82 9.10
CA GLN A 149 -33.48 3.19 10.37
C GLN A 149 -33.09 4.61 10.78
N ALA A 150 -34.14 5.45 11.02
CA ALA A 150 -34.00 6.86 11.42
C ALA A 150 -33.02 7.08 12.60
N TRP A 151 -32.86 6.11 13.48
CA TRP A 151 -31.98 6.14 14.62
C TRP A 151 -30.48 6.24 14.27
N ASN A 152 -30.09 5.79 13.10
CA ASN A 152 -28.69 5.90 12.66
C ASN A 152 -28.37 7.30 12.10
N HIS A 153 -29.38 8.08 11.74
CA HIS A 153 -29.25 9.51 11.45
C HIS A 153 -29.09 10.35 12.73
N ILE A 154 -29.64 9.88 13.84
CA ILE A 154 -29.62 10.56 15.15
C ILE A 154 -28.25 10.43 15.85
N GLY A 155 -27.43 9.42 15.51
CA GLY A 155 -26.09 9.23 16.07
C GLY A 155 -25.08 10.37 15.78
N TYR A 156 -25.40 11.26 14.84
CA TYR A 156 -24.52 12.37 14.43
C TYR A 156 -24.66 13.65 15.28
N TRP A 157 -25.52 13.68 16.27
CA TRP A 157 -25.62 14.86 17.15
C TRP A 157 -24.69 14.81 18.37
N ARG A 158 -23.94 13.72 18.57
CA ARG A 158 -22.76 13.79 19.44
C ARG A 158 -21.68 14.55 18.69
N PRO A 159 -21.24 15.71 19.21
CA PRO A 159 -20.25 16.55 18.51
C PRO A 159 -18.91 15.84 18.31
N TYR A 160 -18.63 14.80 19.09
CA TYR A 160 -17.40 14.03 19.04
C TYR A 160 -17.66 12.55 19.18
N MET A 161 -17.05 11.73 18.31
CA MET A 161 -16.99 10.28 18.45
C MET A 161 -15.56 9.91 18.89
N GLN A 162 -15.46 9.03 19.87
CA GLN A 162 -14.18 8.52 20.37
C GLN A 162 -14.02 7.06 20.00
N TRP A 163 -12.89 6.73 19.40
CA TRP A 163 -12.52 5.37 19.07
C TRP A 163 -11.10 5.08 19.56
N ASN A 164 -10.86 3.83 19.95
CA ASN A 164 -9.52 3.31 20.14
C ASN A 164 -9.13 2.52 18.90
N ILE A 165 -8.10 2.97 18.20
CA ILE A 165 -7.60 2.37 16.97
C ILE A 165 -6.18 1.89 17.23
N GLN A 166 -5.91 0.64 16.88
CA GLN A 166 -4.58 0.07 16.97
C GLN A 166 -3.99 -0.06 15.56
N ILE A 167 -2.77 0.44 15.37
CA ILE A 167 -1.97 0.26 14.16
C ILE A 167 -0.66 -0.39 14.57
N ASP A 168 -0.38 -1.57 14.02
CA ASP A 168 0.75 -2.41 14.45
C ASP A 168 0.73 -2.62 15.99
N LYS A 169 1.66 -2.00 16.71
CA LYS A 169 1.78 -2.09 18.18
C LYS A 169 1.39 -0.80 18.90
N GLU A 170 1.00 0.23 18.17
CA GLU A 170 0.65 1.54 18.71
C GLU A 170 -0.87 1.67 18.81
N SER A 171 -1.35 2.21 19.92
CA SER A 171 -2.77 2.44 20.18
C SER A 171 -3.04 3.95 20.18
N TYR A 172 -4.07 4.35 19.46
CA TYR A 172 -4.50 5.73 19.31
C TYR A 172 -5.90 5.90 19.88
N GLN A 173 -6.04 6.80 20.86
CA GLN A 173 -7.34 7.32 21.24
C GLN A 173 -7.67 8.47 20.29
N VAL A 174 -8.73 8.30 19.50
CA VAL A 174 -9.07 9.19 18.41
C VAL A 174 -10.41 9.81 18.65
N GLU A 175 -10.47 11.12 18.69
CA GLU A 175 -11.70 11.89 18.57
C GLU A 175 -11.87 12.34 17.14
N PHE A 176 -13.09 12.27 16.60
CA PHE A 176 -13.32 12.72 15.24
C PHE A 176 -14.67 13.37 15.05
N THR A 177 -14.69 14.29 14.11
CA THR A 177 -15.89 14.96 13.61
C THR A 177 -15.94 14.86 12.10
N ARG A 178 -17.17 14.79 11.55
CA ARG A 178 -17.39 14.86 10.11
C ARG A 178 -18.35 15.99 9.80
N ARG A 179 -17.89 16.93 8.99
CA ARG A 179 -18.74 18.00 8.45
C ARG A 179 -18.72 17.92 6.92
N ASN A 180 -19.87 17.70 6.31
CA ASN A 180 -19.97 17.45 4.87
C ASN A 180 -19.05 16.29 4.45
N ASN A 181 -18.02 16.59 3.66
CA ASN A 181 -17.02 15.61 3.16
C ASN A 181 -15.66 15.75 3.83
N ILE A 182 -15.53 16.59 4.85
CA ILE A 182 -14.29 16.79 5.61
C ILE A 182 -14.37 15.97 6.88
N LEU A 183 -13.41 15.09 7.08
CA LEU A 183 -13.16 14.37 8.31
C LEU A 183 -12.04 15.06 9.07
N THR A 184 -12.30 15.46 10.31
CA THR A 184 -11.28 15.97 11.21
C THR A 184 -11.09 14.95 12.32
N ILE A 185 -9.86 14.47 12.49
CA ILE A 185 -9.46 13.58 13.57
C ILE A 185 -8.50 14.30 14.51
N GLN A 186 -8.64 14.02 15.78
CA GLN A 186 -7.79 14.54 16.83
C GLN A 186 -7.27 13.38 17.69
N THR A 187 -5.98 13.34 17.87
CA THR A 187 -5.28 12.45 18.81
C THR A 187 -4.63 13.33 19.88
N GLU A 188 -4.02 12.74 20.91
CA GLU A 188 -3.34 13.50 21.98
C GLU A 188 -2.32 14.51 21.42
N ASN A 189 -1.66 14.17 20.30
CA ASN A 189 -0.50 14.92 19.81
C ASN A 189 -0.74 15.67 18.50
N LYS A 190 -1.83 15.40 17.79
CA LYS A 190 -2.02 15.96 16.44
C LYS A 190 -3.49 16.03 16.03
N THR A 191 -3.81 17.10 15.32
CA THR A 191 -5.08 17.22 14.56
C THR A 191 -4.78 17.03 13.08
N TYR A 192 -5.56 16.20 12.42
CA TYR A 192 -5.49 15.92 10.98
C TYR A 192 -6.87 16.10 10.36
N SER A 193 -6.95 16.86 9.28
CA SER A 193 -8.19 17.06 8.53
C SER A 193 -7.98 16.70 7.07
N ALA A 194 -8.90 15.95 6.49
CA ALA A 194 -8.86 15.61 5.09
C ALA A 194 -10.25 15.50 4.49
N GLN A 195 -10.33 15.84 3.20
CA GLN A 195 -11.48 15.57 2.36
C GLN A 195 -11.27 14.23 1.65
N LEU A 196 -12.31 13.41 1.59
CA LEU A 196 -12.27 12.16 0.86
C LEU A 196 -12.95 12.28 -0.49
N LYS A 197 -12.27 11.76 -1.53
CA LYS A 197 -12.80 11.60 -2.87
C LYS A 197 -12.65 10.14 -3.31
N TRP A 198 -13.76 9.47 -3.63
CA TRP A 198 -13.71 8.15 -4.22
C TRP A 198 -13.22 8.23 -5.67
N ILE A 199 -12.30 7.32 -6.03
CA ILE A 199 -11.87 7.11 -7.40
C ILE A 199 -12.73 5.98 -8.01
N ASP A 200 -12.85 4.87 -7.28
CA ASP A 200 -13.60 3.68 -7.66
C ASP A 200 -14.02 2.89 -6.42
N ASN A 201 -14.54 1.67 -6.60
CA ASN A 201 -15.02 0.82 -5.51
C ASN A 201 -13.90 0.30 -4.58
N LYS A 202 -12.63 0.45 -4.97
CA LYS A 202 -11.47 -0.12 -4.28
C LYS A 202 -10.44 0.93 -3.90
N SER A 203 -10.62 2.19 -4.31
CA SER A 203 -9.65 3.25 -4.05
C SER A 203 -10.28 4.61 -3.83
N PHE A 204 -9.65 5.40 -2.98
CA PHE A 204 -10.03 6.77 -2.68
C PHE A 204 -8.79 7.63 -2.44
N VAL A 205 -8.99 8.94 -2.54
CA VAL A 205 -7.98 9.95 -2.23
C VAL A 205 -8.38 10.66 -0.96
N LEU A 206 -7.42 10.83 -0.06
CA LEU A 206 -7.48 11.78 1.04
C LEU A 206 -6.71 13.03 0.64
N GLU A 207 -7.42 14.13 0.55
CA GLU A 207 -6.88 15.44 0.19
C GLU A 207 -6.91 16.36 1.42
N ASN A 208 -5.79 16.96 1.73
CA ASN A 208 -5.68 18.06 2.70
C ASN A 208 -5.00 19.26 2.04
N ASP A 209 -4.75 20.34 2.78
CA ASP A 209 -4.18 21.58 2.25
C ASP A 209 -2.79 21.43 1.61
N THR A 210 -2.08 20.35 1.90
CA THR A 210 -0.68 20.15 1.50
C THR A 210 -0.42 18.89 0.69
N THR A 211 -1.30 17.90 0.77
CA THR A 211 -1.09 16.58 0.18
C THR A 211 -2.37 15.99 -0.38
N GLU A 212 -2.19 15.20 -1.43
CA GLU A 212 -3.20 14.33 -2.02
C GLU A 212 -2.66 12.91 -2.02
N GLU A 213 -3.27 12.02 -1.23
CA GLU A 213 -2.76 10.67 -1.02
C GLU A 213 -3.79 9.61 -1.38
N LYS A 214 -3.45 8.75 -2.35
CA LYS A 214 -4.29 7.63 -2.77
C LYS A 214 -4.16 6.46 -1.79
N ILE A 215 -5.29 5.95 -1.32
CA ILE A 215 -5.39 4.76 -0.48
C ILE A 215 -6.23 3.72 -1.22
N ASN A 216 -5.74 2.49 -1.25
CA ASN A 216 -6.51 1.36 -1.74
C ASN A 216 -7.16 0.64 -0.58
N TYR A 217 -8.35 0.15 -0.84
CA TYR A 217 -9.22 -0.45 0.16
C TYR A 217 -9.79 -1.77 -0.34
N ILE A 218 -9.71 -2.79 0.50
CA ILE A 218 -10.30 -4.09 0.24
C ILE A 218 -11.15 -4.46 1.45
N ASN A 219 -12.44 -4.69 1.19
CA ASN A 219 -13.35 -5.20 2.18
C ASN A 219 -13.41 -6.72 2.09
N LYS A 220 -13.13 -7.41 3.19
CA LYS A 220 -13.26 -8.85 3.36
C LYS A 220 -14.30 -9.14 4.42
N GLU A 221 -14.86 -10.34 4.41
CA GLU A 221 -15.74 -10.79 5.49
C GLU A 221 -15.01 -10.68 6.84
N GLY A 222 -15.50 -9.77 7.69
CA GLY A 222 -15.00 -9.56 9.06
C GLY A 222 -13.83 -8.59 9.22
N HIS A 223 -13.17 -8.12 8.15
CA HIS A 223 -12.11 -7.12 8.25
C HIS A 223 -11.91 -6.35 6.94
N SER A 224 -11.25 -5.20 7.06
CA SER A 224 -10.90 -4.35 5.93
C SER A 224 -9.39 -4.16 5.90
N GLU A 225 -8.82 -4.20 4.71
CA GLU A 225 -7.40 -3.91 4.49
C GLU A 225 -7.26 -2.55 3.80
N LEU A 226 -6.34 -1.74 4.29
CA LEU A 226 -5.90 -0.50 3.66
C LEU A 226 -4.50 -0.70 3.10
N SER A 227 -4.29 -0.28 1.87
CA SER A 227 -2.95 -0.27 1.27
C SER A 227 -2.58 1.15 0.86
N PHE A 228 -1.44 1.61 1.36
CA PHE A 228 -0.88 2.91 1.07
C PHE A 228 0.54 2.79 0.56
N LYS A 229 0.82 3.31 -0.64
CA LYS A 229 2.14 3.22 -1.29
C LYS A 229 2.70 1.78 -1.29
N GLY A 230 1.81 0.78 -1.42
CA GLY A 230 2.13 -0.65 -1.42
C GLY A 230 2.53 -1.24 -0.05
N PHE A 231 2.28 -0.53 1.06
CA PHE A 231 2.25 -1.09 2.41
C PHE A 231 0.79 -1.42 2.78
N VAL A 232 0.58 -2.57 3.41
CA VAL A 232 -0.71 -3.05 3.92
C VAL A 232 -0.66 -3.08 5.43
#